data_2ae241d9f6283e8bb6458550ad393905
#
_entry.id   2ae241d9f6283e8bb6458550ad393905
#
_cell.length_a   1.000
_cell.length_b   1.000
_cell.length_c   1.000
_cell.angle_alpha   90.00
_cell.angle_beta   90.00
_cell.angle_gamma   90.00
#
_symmetry.space_group_name_H-M   'P 1'
#
loop_
_entity.id
_entity.type
_entity.pdbx_description
1 polymer ?
#
loop_
_entity_poly.entity_id
_entity_poly.type
_entity_poly.pdbx_seq_one_letter_code
_entity_poly.pdbx_strand_id
1 'polypeptide(L)'
;DFVDGVFVPAKGETKISSTQLKATDLPTNGGKAWDMIRNGPVASQFSTKWGGVDYNEAGHSMLGLHANAGITFDLAAIRKATGITGLRFSTVAGYGGRTVEPSAEFRVLLDASLKAHKKIGRNDAVPIEFKIPKAARFLTFISTDGGNGYSHDQISFGNPRLAPTKPKNLTANDRQRLKDLRLRKVQQEKKLTALGEPPEFYGVLPEEPSPVKVLRRGNPESPQDEVTPGTIGWVNVLSPDLGTNKTPEAERRSALARWIIDPK
;
A
#
# COMPACT_ATOMS: atom_id res chain seq x y z
N ASP A 1 0.40 -1.01 -11.67
CA ASP A 1 -0.13 -1.27 -10.34
C ASP A 1 -1.58 -1.71 -10.44
N PHE A 2 -1.98 -2.73 -9.68
CA PHE A 2 -3.33 -3.30 -9.71
C PHE A 2 -4.10 -3.01 -8.41
N VAL A 3 -3.52 -2.28 -7.49
CA VAL A 3 -4.19 -1.82 -6.27
C VAL A 3 -5.11 -0.66 -6.66
N ASP A 4 -6.40 -0.81 -6.38
CA ASP A 4 -7.43 0.21 -6.61
C ASP A 4 -7.64 1.09 -5.38
N GLY A 5 -7.48 0.54 -4.18
CA GLY A 5 -7.63 1.28 -2.95
C GLY A 5 -7.06 0.58 -1.73
N VAL A 6 -6.64 1.38 -0.77
CA VAL A 6 -6.24 0.98 0.58
C VAL A 6 -7.05 1.81 1.56
N PHE A 7 -7.60 1.20 2.60
CA PHE A 7 -8.52 1.86 3.52
C PHE A 7 -8.48 1.26 4.92
N VAL A 8 -8.93 2.03 5.89
CA VAL A 8 -9.25 1.54 7.25
C VAL A 8 -10.74 1.24 7.28
N PRO A 9 -11.17 0.00 7.57
CA PRO A 9 -12.57 -0.33 7.67
C PRO A 9 -13.23 0.44 8.81
N ALA A 10 -14.43 0.99 8.57
CA ALA A 10 -15.25 1.65 9.58
C ALA A 10 -16.44 0.75 9.95
N LYS A 11 -17.00 0.96 11.14
CA LYS A 11 -18.21 0.27 11.57
C LYS A 11 -19.36 0.48 10.57
N GLY A 12 -20.01 -0.59 10.18
CA GLY A 12 -21.19 -0.59 9.33
C GLY A 12 -20.84 -0.51 7.84
N GLU A 13 -20.33 0.61 7.35
CA GLU A 13 -20.09 0.82 5.93
C GLU A 13 -18.74 1.49 5.66
N THR A 14 -18.03 1.00 4.67
CA THR A 14 -16.76 1.59 4.21
C THR A 14 -16.66 1.56 2.69
N LYS A 15 -16.20 2.65 2.10
CA LYS A 15 -15.79 2.67 0.68
C LYS A 15 -14.57 1.79 0.47
N ILE A 16 -14.64 0.88 -0.48
CA ILE A 16 -13.60 -0.12 -0.73
C ILE A 16 -12.98 -0.01 -2.12
N SER A 17 -13.45 0.92 -2.95
CA SER A 17 -12.89 1.12 -4.30
C SER A 17 -12.94 2.58 -4.75
N SER A 18 -12.15 2.91 -5.77
CA SER A 18 -12.15 4.21 -6.44
C SER A 18 -13.51 4.55 -7.10
N THR A 19 -14.32 3.53 -7.43
CA THR A 19 -15.66 3.71 -8.01
C THR A 19 -16.77 3.82 -6.98
N GLN A 20 -16.43 4.11 -5.72
CA GLN A 20 -17.36 4.28 -4.62
C GLN A 20 -18.11 3.00 -4.20
N LEU A 21 -17.63 1.82 -4.59
CA LEU A 21 -18.16 0.55 -4.09
C LEU A 21 -18.01 0.50 -2.57
N LYS A 22 -19.00 0.00 -1.86
CA LYS A 22 -19.02 -0.03 -0.41
C LYS A 22 -19.14 -1.47 0.09
N ALA A 23 -18.38 -1.79 1.14
CA ALA A 23 -18.64 -2.96 1.96
C ALA A 23 -19.57 -2.55 3.11
N THR A 24 -20.55 -3.40 3.42
CA THR A 24 -21.52 -3.21 4.49
C THR A 24 -21.31 -4.23 5.60
N ASP A 25 -22.01 -4.07 6.71
CA ASP A 25 -22.01 -5.01 7.84
C ASP A 25 -20.62 -5.28 8.43
N LEU A 26 -19.75 -4.26 8.38
CA LEU A 26 -18.44 -4.34 9.00
C LEU A 26 -18.57 -4.23 10.53
N PRO A 27 -17.78 -5.03 11.29
CA PRO A 27 -17.82 -5.00 12.73
C PRO A 27 -17.32 -3.67 13.30
N THR A 28 -17.64 -3.40 14.55
CA THR A 28 -16.99 -2.34 15.32
C THR A 28 -15.52 -2.69 15.45
N ASN A 29 -14.64 -1.71 15.29
CA ASN A 29 -13.20 -1.86 15.43
C ASN A 29 -12.60 -0.66 16.17
N GLY A 30 -11.33 -0.79 16.58
CA GLY A 30 -10.57 0.27 17.25
C GLY A 30 -10.14 1.42 16.34
N GLY A 31 -10.54 1.41 15.09
CA GLY A 31 -10.27 2.43 14.06
C GLY A 31 -8.85 2.36 13.54
N LYS A 32 -7.93 2.99 14.20
CA LYS A 32 -6.57 3.22 13.72
C LYS A 32 -5.72 1.95 13.69
N ALA A 33 -5.11 1.65 12.55
CA ALA A 33 -4.12 0.60 12.42
C ALA A 33 -2.69 1.18 12.27
N TRP A 34 -1.72 0.33 12.49
CA TRP A 34 -0.30 0.63 12.41
C TRP A 34 0.40 -0.41 11.55
N ASP A 35 1.27 0.02 10.61
CA ASP A 35 1.98 -0.83 9.63
C ASP A 35 1.07 -1.87 8.94
N MET A 36 0.05 -1.37 8.31
CA MET A 36 -1.18 -2.08 8.01
C MET A 36 -1.08 -3.17 6.95
N ILE A 37 -0.35 -2.94 5.87
CA ILE A 37 -0.36 -3.81 4.69
C ILE A 37 1.04 -3.96 4.13
N ARG A 38 1.47 -5.22 3.91
CA ARG A 38 2.74 -5.52 3.27
C ARG A 38 2.64 -6.67 2.26
N ASN A 39 3.48 -6.60 1.25
CA ASN A 39 3.83 -7.77 0.44
C ASN A 39 4.90 -8.55 1.18
N GLY A 40 4.48 -9.39 2.12
CA GLY A 40 5.29 -10.06 3.12
C GLY A 40 4.69 -9.95 4.52
N PRO A 41 5.44 -10.28 5.58
CA PRO A 41 5.01 -10.11 6.96
C PRO A 41 4.92 -8.63 7.31
N VAL A 42 3.88 -8.23 8.06
CA VAL A 42 3.80 -6.89 8.66
C VAL A 42 4.84 -6.74 9.76
N ALA A 43 5.18 -5.50 10.16
CA ALA A 43 6.15 -5.27 11.23
C ALA A 43 5.76 -6.01 12.51
N SER A 44 6.76 -6.56 13.18
CA SER A 44 6.59 -7.33 14.43
C SER A 44 5.63 -8.51 14.33
N GLN A 45 5.41 -9.05 13.14
CA GLN A 45 4.64 -10.27 12.98
C GLN A 45 5.35 -11.44 13.68
N PHE A 46 4.61 -12.13 14.54
CA PHE A 46 5.17 -13.20 15.38
C PHE A 46 5.36 -14.50 14.59
N SER A 47 4.44 -14.83 13.69
CA SER A 47 4.49 -16.07 12.90
C SER A 47 4.15 -15.82 11.44
N THR A 48 4.91 -16.47 10.55
CA THR A 48 4.64 -16.55 9.11
C THR A 48 4.19 -17.96 8.71
N LYS A 49 3.99 -18.84 9.73
CA LYS A 49 3.74 -20.27 9.53
C LYS A 49 2.34 -20.66 9.99
N TRP A 50 1.56 -21.27 9.09
CA TRP A 50 0.27 -21.89 9.37
C TRP A 50 -0.02 -23.02 8.38
N GLY A 51 -0.80 -24.02 8.82
CA GLY A 51 -1.07 -25.23 8.02
C GLY A 51 0.19 -26.02 7.63
N GLY A 52 1.26 -25.93 8.43
CA GLY A 52 2.52 -26.61 8.15
C GLY A 52 3.41 -25.92 7.10
N VAL A 53 3.01 -24.76 6.56
CA VAL A 53 3.75 -24.01 5.54
C VAL A 53 4.25 -22.71 6.13
N ASP A 54 5.52 -22.38 5.92
CA ASP A 54 6.08 -21.05 6.18
C ASP A 54 5.98 -20.19 4.90
N TYR A 55 5.10 -19.22 4.92
CA TYR A 55 4.83 -18.38 3.74
C TYR A 55 5.86 -17.27 3.51
N ASN A 56 6.84 -17.13 4.40
CA ASN A 56 7.98 -16.22 4.22
C ASN A 56 9.20 -16.92 3.60
N GLU A 57 9.15 -18.25 3.42
CA GLU A 57 10.23 -18.99 2.76
C GLU A 57 10.21 -18.82 1.24
N ALA A 58 11.36 -19.09 0.61
CA ALA A 58 11.51 -19.01 -0.84
C ALA A 58 10.51 -19.94 -1.57
N GLY A 59 9.87 -19.43 -2.61
CA GLY A 59 8.84 -20.15 -3.38
C GLY A 59 7.41 -19.91 -2.89
N HIS A 60 7.25 -19.26 -1.74
CA HIS A 60 5.98 -18.80 -1.22
C HIS A 60 5.80 -17.28 -1.38
N SER A 61 4.62 -16.79 -1.08
CA SER A 61 4.29 -15.37 -1.04
C SER A 61 3.26 -15.12 0.06
N MET A 62 3.20 -13.92 0.56
CA MET A 62 2.28 -13.55 1.62
C MET A 62 1.79 -12.12 1.41
N LEU A 63 0.50 -11.91 1.63
CA LEU A 63 -0.09 -10.59 1.83
C LEU A 63 -0.41 -10.45 3.32
N GLY A 64 0.35 -9.64 4.03
CA GLY A 64 0.15 -9.35 5.44
C GLY A 64 -0.79 -8.15 5.63
N LEU A 65 -1.77 -8.29 6.52
CA LEU A 65 -2.68 -7.23 6.95
C LEU A 65 -2.71 -7.15 8.48
N HIS A 66 -2.20 -6.06 9.03
CA HIS A 66 -2.48 -5.75 10.43
C HIS A 66 -3.89 -5.15 10.55
N ALA A 67 -4.64 -5.54 11.57
CA ALA A 67 -5.95 -4.92 11.83
C ALA A 67 -5.77 -3.43 12.24
N ASN A 68 -6.57 -2.50 11.83
CA ASN A 68 -7.71 -2.60 10.92
C ASN A 68 -7.29 -2.11 9.53
N ALA A 69 -7.27 -2.97 8.56
CA ALA A 69 -6.80 -2.64 7.22
C ALA A 69 -7.64 -3.30 6.13
N GLY A 70 -7.74 -2.64 5.00
CA GLY A 70 -8.34 -3.20 3.80
C GLY A 70 -7.58 -2.81 2.54
N ILE A 71 -7.54 -3.72 1.58
CA ILE A 71 -6.94 -3.52 0.27
C ILE A 71 -7.83 -4.10 -0.83
N THR A 72 -7.99 -3.34 -1.90
CA THR A 72 -8.78 -3.73 -3.07
C THR A 72 -7.92 -3.76 -4.31
N PHE A 73 -8.07 -4.83 -5.10
CA PHE A 73 -7.42 -5.02 -6.38
C PHE A 73 -8.42 -4.89 -7.53
N ASP A 74 -8.04 -4.16 -8.60
CA ASP A 74 -8.85 -4.06 -9.83
C ASP A 74 -8.58 -5.24 -10.77
N LEU A 75 -9.51 -6.19 -10.80
CA LEU A 75 -9.47 -7.36 -11.66
C LEU A 75 -9.63 -7.01 -13.15
N ALA A 76 -10.26 -5.89 -13.48
CA ALA A 76 -10.35 -5.45 -14.87
C ALA A 76 -8.99 -4.98 -15.39
N ALA A 77 -8.24 -4.24 -14.58
CA ALA A 77 -6.86 -3.87 -14.89
C ALA A 77 -5.95 -5.11 -15.04
N ILE A 78 -6.08 -6.10 -14.14
CA ILE A 78 -5.35 -7.37 -14.22
C ILE A 78 -5.69 -8.13 -15.50
N ARG A 79 -6.98 -8.24 -15.86
CA ARG A 79 -7.41 -8.90 -17.12
C ARG A 79 -6.85 -8.18 -18.34
N LYS A 80 -6.90 -6.85 -18.34
CA LYS A 80 -6.35 -6.03 -19.43
C LYS A 80 -4.86 -6.27 -19.62
N ALA A 81 -4.10 -6.30 -18.52
CA ALA A 81 -2.64 -6.49 -18.56
C ALA A 81 -2.23 -7.92 -18.94
N THR A 82 -3.00 -8.94 -18.54
CA THR A 82 -2.64 -10.34 -18.72
C THR A 82 -3.30 -10.99 -19.95
N GLY A 83 -4.37 -10.40 -20.47
CA GLY A 83 -5.22 -11.01 -21.51
C GLY A 83 -6.07 -12.20 -21.00
N ILE A 84 -6.06 -12.48 -19.69
CA ILE A 84 -6.77 -13.61 -19.09
C ILE A 84 -8.13 -13.13 -18.60
N THR A 85 -9.20 -13.64 -19.18
CA THR A 85 -10.57 -13.23 -18.83
C THR A 85 -11.20 -14.07 -17.74
N GLY A 86 -11.00 -15.39 -17.76
CA GLY A 86 -11.52 -16.31 -16.76
C GLY A 86 -10.49 -16.52 -15.65
N LEU A 87 -10.80 -16.08 -14.43
CA LEU A 87 -9.92 -16.16 -13.27
C LEU A 87 -10.49 -17.06 -12.18
N ARG A 88 -9.59 -17.70 -11.43
CA ARG A 88 -9.84 -18.38 -10.17
C ARG A 88 -8.89 -17.76 -9.14
N PHE A 89 -9.44 -17.47 -7.97
CA PHE A 89 -8.65 -17.02 -6.82
C PHE A 89 -8.41 -18.16 -5.87
N SER A 90 -7.22 -18.21 -5.26
CA SER A 90 -6.90 -19.13 -4.15
C SER A 90 -5.90 -18.48 -3.20
N THR A 91 -6.02 -18.79 -1.91
CA THR A 91 -5.09 -18.42 -0.83
C THR A 91 -5.33 -19.28 0.41
N VAL A 92 -4.45 -19.20 1.39
CA VAL A 92 -4.68 -19.76 2.73
C VAL A 92 -4.53 -18.64 3.74
N ALA A 93 -5.62 -18.27 4.42
CA ALA A 93 -5.57 -17.28 5.48
C ALA A 93 -5.01 -17.88 6.77
N GLY A 94 -4.18 -17.13 7.48
CA GLY A 94 -3.57 -17.52 8.74
C GLY A 94 -3.38 -16.34 9.69
N TYR A 95 -3.17 -16.65 10.97
CA TYR A 95 -2.93 -15.69 12.02
C TYR A 95 -1.43 -15.57 12.31
N GLY A 96 -0.91 -14.37 12.20
CA GLY A 96 0.49 -14.05 12.42
C GLY A 96 0.81 -13.39 13.77
N GLY A 97 -0.20 -13.16 14.60
CA GLY A 97 -0.05 -12.50 15.89
C GLY A 97 0.42 -13.41 17.03
N ARG A 98 0.60 -12.81 18.20
CA ARG A 98 1.14 -13.47 19.41
C ARG A 98 0.05 -13.99 20.35
N THR A 99 -1.14 -13.43 20.30
CA THR A 99 -2.22 -13.70 21.25
C THR A 99 -2.76 -15.13 21.08
N VAL A 100 -3.06 -15.80 22.18
CA VAL A 100 -3.60 -17.19 22.17
C VAL A 100 -5.04 -17.19 21.67
N GLU A 101 -5.84 -16.23 22.13
CA GLU A 101 -7.24 -16.06 21.74
C GLU A 101 -7.44 -14.70 21.06
N PRO A 102 -7.05 -14.57 19.79
CA PRO A 102 -7.21 -13.32 19.07
C PRO A 102 -8.68 -13.03 18.79
N SER A 103 -9.02 -11.76 18.70
CA SER A 103 -10.31 -11.30 18.18
C SER A 103 -10.28 -11.04 16.67
N ALA A 104 -9.10 -11.08 16.07
CA ALA A 104 -8.87 -10.78 14.67
C ALA A 104 -9.78 -11.59 13.73
N GLU A 105 -10.43 -10.91 12.81
CA GLU A 105 -11.23 -11.53 11.77
C GLU A 105 -10.85 -11.00 10.38
N PHE A 106 -10.99 -11.85 9.38
CA PHE A 106 -10.82 -11.45 8.01
C PHE A 106 -12.11 -11.56 7.21
N ARG A 107 -12.20 -10.75 6.15
CA ARG A 107 -13.21 -10.83 5.11
C ARG A 107 -12.56 -10.78 3.75
N VAL A 108 -13.01 -11.63 2.83
CA VAL A 108 -12.65 -11.56 1.41
C VAL A 108 -13.93 -11.29 0.64
N LEU A 109 -13.92 -10.21 -0.13
CA LEU A 109 -15.08 -9.75 -0.89
C LEU A 109 -14.79 -9.78 -2.37
N LEU A 110 -15.81 -10.04 -3.17
CA LEU A 110 -15.81 -9.88 -4.62
C LEU A 110 -16.96 -8.95 -5.00
N ASP A 111 -16.66 -7.76 -5.53
CA ASP A 111 -17.62 -6.68 -5.77
C ASP A 111 -18.54 -6.42 -4.57
N ALA A 112 -17.94 -6.24 -3.37
CA ALA A 112 -18.61 -6.13 -2.07
C ALA A 112 -19.39 -7.38 -1.61
N SER A 113 -19.51 -8.43 -2.41
CA SER A 113 -20.16 -9.70 -2.02
C SER A 113 -19.18 -10.55 -1.21
N LEU A 114 -19.59 -10.96 0.00
CA LEU A 114 -18.77 -11.77 0.90
C LEU A 114 -18.50 -13.16 0.30
N LYS A 115 -17.22 -13.54 0.19
CA LYS A 115 -16.77 -14.86 -0.30
C LYS A 115 -16.18 -15.72 0.81
N ALA A 116 -15.48 -15.11 1.76
CA ALA A 116 -14.95 -15.79 2.93
C ALA A 116 -14.91 -14.83 4.12
N HIS A 117 -15.17 -15.36 5.30
CA HIS A 117 -15.09 -14.67 6.57
C HIS A 117 -14.82 -15.67 7.68
N LYS A 118 -13.90 -15.33 8.58
CA LYS A 118 -13.67 -16.09 9.79
C LYS A 118 -12.97 -15.23 10.83
N LYS A 119 -13.35 -15.40 12.10
CA LYS A 119 -12.49 -15.06 13.23
C LYS A 119 -11.37 -16.11 13.27
N ILE A 120 -10.12 -15.65 13.29
CA ILE A 120 -8.96 -16.52 13.03
C ILE A 120 -8.08 -16.63 14.29
N GLY A 121 -7.66 -17.85 14.62
CA GLY A 121 -6.80 -18.16 15.74
C GLY A 121 -5.43 -18.66 15.32
N ARG A 122 -4.55 -18.84 16.29
CA ARG A 122 -3.12 -19.18 16.11
C ARG A 122 -2.87 -20.41 15.25
N ASN A 123 -3.74 -21.42 15.33
CA ASN A 123 -3.56 -22.70 14.63
C ASN A 123 -4.40 -22.80 13.36
N ASP A 124 -5.13 -21.75 13.04
CA ASP A 124 -5.98 -21.76 11.86
C ASP A 124 -5.17 -21.64 10.58
N ALA A 125 -5.51 -22.48 9.62
CA ALA A 125 -5.11 -22.40 8.23
C ALA A 125 -6.38 -22.52 7.40
N VAL A 126 -6.89 -21.41 6.89
CA VAL A 126 -8.20 -21.35 6.23
C VAL A 126 -8.01 -21.27 4.72
N PRO A 127 -8.18 -22.38 3.99
CA PRO A 127 -8.12 -22.34 2.53
C PRO A 127 -9.32 -21.59 1.99
N ILE A 128 -9.06 -20.71 1.03
CA ILE A 128 -10.06 -19.90 0.35
C ILE A 128 -9.85 -20.09 -1.14
N GLU A 129 -10.87 -20.58 -1.83
CA GLU A 129 -10.83 -20.78 -3.27
C GLU A 129 -12.21 -20.52 -3.89
N PHE A 130 -12.23 -19.72 -4.98
CA PHE A 130 -13.45 -19.51 -5.76
C PHE A 130 -13.16 -19.07 -7.20
N LYS A 131 -14.11 -19.36 -8.09
CA LYS A 131 -14.10 -18.83 -9.45
C LYS A 131 -14.55 -17.37 -9.44
N ILE A 132 -13.87 -16.55 -10.24
CA ILE A 132 -14.19 -15.13 -10.39
C ILE A 132 -15.01 -14.95 -11.68
N PRO A 133 -16.28 -14.50 -11.59
CA PRO A 133 -17.09 -14.18 -12.77
C PRO A 133 -16.40 -13.14 -13.66
N LYS A 134 -16.61 -13.22 -14.97
CA LYS A 134 -16.00 -12.28 -15.92
C LYS A 134 -16.38 -10.82 -15.64
N ALA A 135 -17.60 -10.59 -15.16
CA ALA A 135 -18.13 -9.26 -14.83
C ALA A 135 -17.53 -8.68 -13.52
N ALA A 136 -17.02 -9.52 -12.63
CA ALA A 136 -16.49 -9.06 -11.35
C ALA A 136 -15.25 -8.18 -11.55
N ARG A 137 -15.22 -7.02 -10.87
CA ARG A 137 -14.19 -6.02 -11.04
C ARG A 137 -13.24 -5.94 -9.84
N PHE A 138 -13.72 -6.07 -8.62
CA PHE A 138 -12.91 -5.82 -7.43
C PHE A 138 -12.78 -7.06 -6.55
N LEU A 139 -11.55 -7.35 -6.13
CA LEU A 139 -11.22 -8.34 -5.11
C LEU A 139 -10.67 -7.59 -3.90
N THR A 140 -11.36 -7.71 -2.77
CA THR A 140 -11.04 -6.95 -1.56
C THR A 140 -10.72 -7.88 -0.40
N PHE A 141 -9.67 -7.54 0.36
CA PHE A 141 -9.29 -8.17 1.61
C PHE A 141 -9.47 -7.17 2.74
N ILE A 142 -10.05 -7.61 3.84
CA ILE A 142 -10.27 -6.77 5.03
C ILE A 142 -9.81 -7.58 6.25
N SER A 143 -9.07 -6.93 7.14
CA SER A 143 -8.71 -7.40 8.47
C SER A 143 -9.27 -6.46 9.50
N THR A 144 -9.94 -6.98 10.54
CA THR A 144 -10.46 -6.22 11.67
C THR A 144 -10.06 -6.83 13.00
N ASP A 145 -10.02 -6.00 14.04
CA ASP A 145 -9.61 -6.36 15.39
C ASP A 145 -10.75 -6.98 16.25
N GLY A 146 -11.93 -7.16 15.66
CA GLY A 146 -13.10 -7.69 16.37
C GLY A 146 -13.60 -6.78 17.51
N GLY A 147 -13.13 -5.53 17.60
CA GLY A 147 -13.62 -4.50 18.51
C GLY A 147 -12.91 -4.42 19.87
N ASN A 148 -11.87 -5.19 20.12
CA ASN A 148 -11.09 -5.15 21.37
C ASN A 148 -9.74 -4.40 21.24
N GLY A 149 -9.46 -3.81 20.08
CA GLY A 149 -8.20 -3.14 19.75
C GLY A 149 -7.27 -4.01 18.92
N TYR A 150 -6.44 -3.37 18.12
CA TYR A 150 -5.64 -3.99 17.05
C TYR A 150 -4.34 -4.68 17.52
N SER A 151 -4.08 -4.73 18.82
CA SER A 151 -2.83 -5.26 19.35
C SER A 151 -2.67 -6.75 19.02
N HIS A 152 -1.63 -7.09 18.26
CA HIS A 152 -1.33 -8.45 17.80
C HIS A 152 -2.32 -9.07 16.80
N ASP A 153 -3.22 -8.29 16.23
CA ASP A 153 -4.20 -8.78 15.24
C ASP A 153 -3.62 -8.75 13.82
N GLN A 154 -2.53 -9.49 13.63
CA GLN A 154 -1.92 -9.69 12.32
C GLN A 154 -2.60 -10.86 11.59
N ILE A 155 -3.22 -10.57 10.47
CA ILE A 155 -3.76 -11.57 9.56
C ILE A 155 -2.94 -11.59 8.29
N SER A 156 -2.69 -12.76 7.77
CA SER A 156 -1.95 -12.90 6.52
C SER A 156 -2.60 -13.91 5.59
N PHE A 157 -2.46 -13.67 4.30
CA PHE A 157 -2.94 -14.53 3.24
C PHE A 157 -1.74 -15.14 2.53
N GLY A 158 -1.52 -16.44 2.74
CA GLY A 158 -0.43 -17.20 2.15
C GLY A 158 -0.73 -17.59 0.71
N ASN A 159 0.25 -17.41 -0.18
CA ASN A 159 0.17 -17.72 -1.60
C ASN A 159 -1.11 -17.17 -2.27
N PRO A 160 -1.46 -15.88 -2.11
CA PRO A 160 -2.61 -15.32 -2.80
C PRO A 160 -2.35 -15.36 -4.32
N ARG A 161 -3.20 -16.09 -5.05
CA ARG A 161 -3.01 -16.34 -6.48
C ARG A 161 -4.28 -16.10 -7.29
N LEU A 162 -4.10 -15.43 -8.40
CA LEU A 162 -5.08 -15.40 -9.49
C LEU A 162 -4.56 -16.32 -10.60
N ALA A 163 -5.31 -17.34 -10.93
CA ALA A 163 -4.98 -18.30 -11.96
C ALA A 163 -6.06 -18.34 -13.05
N PRO A 164 -5.71 -18.63 -14.31
CA PRO A 164 -6.71 -18.83 -15.36
C PRO A 164 -7.58 -20.06 -15.03
N THR A 165 -8.88 -19.95 -15.26
CA THR A 165 -9.82 -21.10 -15.10
C THR A 165 -9.58 -22.20 -16.11
N LYS A 166 -9.04 -21.87 -17.27
CA LYS A 166 -8.55 -22.81 -18.27
C LYS A 166 -7.04 -22.58 -18.41
N PRO A 167 -6.19 -23.49 -17.94
CA PRO A 167 -4.77 -23.36 -18.13
C PRO A 167 -4.45 -23.35 -19.62
N LYS A 168 -3.64 -22.41 -20.05
CA LYS A 168 -3.12 -22.41 -21.42
C LYS A 168 -2.12 -23.56 -21.53
N ASN A 169 -2.29 -24.44 -22.52
CA ASN A 169 -1.25 -25.40 -22.84
C ASN A 169 0.00 -24.64 -23.29
N LEU A 170 1.01 -24.63 -22.45
CA LEU A 170 2.27 -23.97 -22.76
C LEU A 170 3.01 -24.79 -23.82
N THR A 171 3.51 -24.14 -24.86
CA THR A 171 4.42 -24.74 -25.80
C THR A 171 5.76 -25.07 -25.13
N ALA A 172 6.59 -25.90 -25.74
CA ALA A 172 7.94 -26.18 -25.24
C ALA A 172 8.76 -24.90 -25.09
N ASN A 173 8.61 -23.97 -26.03
CA ASN A 173 9.27 -22.66 -26.00
C ASN A 173 8.77 -21.78 -24.83
N ASP A 174 7.45 -21.75 -24.57
CA ASP A 174 6.89 -21.02 -23.42
C ASP A 174 7.43 -21.57 -22.09
N ARG A 175 7.56 -22.89 -21.98
CA ARG A 175 8.11 -23.53 -20.76
C ARG A 175 9.57 -23.16 -20.54
N GLN A 176 10.38 -23.18 -21.61
CA GLN A 176 11.79 -22.77 -21.53
C GLN A 176 11.90 -21.31 -21.14
N ARG A 177 11.14 -20.43 -21.79
CA ARG A 177 11.11 -19.00 -21.47
C ARG A 177 10.69 -18.72 -20.01
N LEU A 178 9.70 -19.45 -19.48
CA LEU A 178 9.32 -19.36 -18.08
C LEU A 178 10.44 -19.77 -17.13
N LYS A 179 11.18 -20.84 -17.48
CA LYS A 179 12.34 -21.28 -16.71
C LYS A 179 13.42 -20.19 -16.67
N ASP A 180 13.73 -19.60 -17.82
CA ASP A 180 14.74 -18.54 -17.93
C ASP A 180 14.32 -17.27 -17.16
N LEU A 181 13.04 -16.89 -17.23
CA LEU A 181 12.52 -15.75 -16.48
C LEU A 181 12.58 -15.97 -14.97
N ARG A 182 12.28 -17.20 -14.51
CA ARG A 182 12.39 -17.54 -13.08
C ARG A 182 13.84 -17.47 -12.60
N LEU A 183 14.79 -17.97 -13.39
CA LEU A 183 16.21 -17.87 -13.06
C LEU A 183 16.67 -16.40 -13.00
N ARG A 184 16.28 -15.58 -13.96
CA ARG A 184 16.57 -14.16 -13.94
C ARG A 184 15.97 -13.45 -12.72
N LYS A 185 14.72 -13.76 -12.37
CA LYS A 185 14.08 -13.23 -11.17
C LYS A 185 14.90 -13.52 -9.92
N VAL A 186 15.26 -14.78 -9.68
CA VAL A 186 16.09 -15.20 -8.53
C VAL A 186 17.44 -14.49 -8.51
N GLN A 187 18.07 -14.32 -9.68
CA GLN A 187 19.34 -13.59 -9.79
C GLN A 187 19.17 -12.10 -9.43
N GLN A 188 18.09 -11.45 -9.86
CA GLN A 188 17.83 -10.05 -9.53
C GLN A 188 17.47 -9.87 -8.06
N GLU A 189 16.68 -10.78 -7.49
CA GLU A 189 16.37 -10.78 -6.06
C GLU A 189 17.63 -10.93 -5.21
N LYS A 190 18.55 -11.83 -5.58
CA LYS A 190 19.85 -11.95 -4.91
C LYS A 190 20.69 -10.67 -5.00
N LYS A 191 20.71 -10.03 -6.18
CA LYS A 191 21.40 -8.74 -6.34
C LYS A 191 20.79 -7.65 -5.48
N LEU A 192 19.46 -7.57 -5.44
CA LEU A 192 18.73 -6.61 -4.60
C LEU A 192 19.03 -6.80 -3.12
N THR A 193 18.98 -8.05 -2.65
CA THR A 193 19.35 -8.39 -1.27
C THR A 193 20.80 -8.05 -0.94
N ALA A 194 21.72 -8.27 -1.89
CA ALA A 194 23.15 -7.93 -1.72
C ALA A 194 23.43 -6.42 -1.65
N LEU A 195 22.53 -5.58 -2.18
CA LEU A 195 22.64 -4.12 -2.04
C LEU A 195 22.31 -3.64 -0.62
N GLY A 196 21.64 -4.48 0.20
CA GLY A 196 21.15 -4.08 1.51
C GLY A 196 19.99 -3.10 1.44
N GLU A 197 19.64 -2.57 2.59
CA GLU A 197 18.67 -1.48 2.64
C GLU A 197 19.33 -0.17 2.20
N PRO A 198 18.63 0.69 1.43
CA PRO A 198 19.16 1.99 1.08
C PRO A 198 19.47 2.78 2.36
N PRO A 199 20.57 3.54 2.39
CA PRO A 199 20.88 4.36 3.54
C PRO A 199 19.73 5.33 3.82
N GLU A 200 19.23 5.31 5.03
CA GLU A 200 18.25 6.29 5.47
C GLU A 200 18.97 7.62 5.71
N PHE A 201 18.44 8.68 5.17
CA PHE A 201 18.91 10.02 5.47
C PHE A 201 17.73 10.93 5.79
N TYR A 202 17.95 11.84 6.68
CA TYR A 202 16.96 12.84 7.03
C TYR A 202 16.78 13.80 5.87
N GLY A 203 15.56 13.90 5.35
CA GLY A 203 15.20 14.80 4.26
C GLY A 203 13.95 15.59 4.57
N VAL A 204 13.92 16.82 4.08
CA VAL A 204 12.71 17.68 4.15
C VAL A 204 11.89 17.44 2.89
N LEU A 205 10.64 17.05 3.06
CA LEU A 205 9.68 17.03 1.95
C LEU A 205 9.21 18.46 1.70
N PRO A 206 9.36 18.98 0.48
CA PRO A 206 8.83 20.30 0.16
C PRO A 206 7.30 20.25 0.14
N GLU A 207 6.68 21.16 0.88
CA GLU A 207 5.23 21.40 0.84
C GLU A 207 4.97 22.69 0.06
N GLU A 208 3.78 22.78 -0.54
CA GLU A 208 3.34 24.06 -1.15
C GLU A 208 3.23 25.12 -0.05
N PRO A 209 3.98 26.21 -0.15
CA PRO A 209 3.96 27.22 0.90
C PRO A 209 2.62 27.96 0.91
N SER A 210 2.13 28.25 2.09
CA SER A 210 1.00 29.14 2.25
C SER A 210 1.35 30.54 1.73
N PRO A 211 0.40 31.27 1.12
CA PRO A 211 0.64 32.64 0.68
C PRO A 211 1.14 33.52 1.83
N VAL A 212 2.28 34.14 1.64
CA VAL A 212 2.84 35.09 2.62
C VAL A 212 2.32 36.47 2.34
N LYS A 213 1.80 37.16 3.36
CA LYS A 213 1.24 38.51 3.25
C LYS A 213 1.98 39.48 4.14
N VAL A 214 2.04 40.73 3.69
CA VAL A 214 2.47 41.85 4.56
C VAL A 214 1.46 41.98 5.69
N LEU A 215 1.96 42.12 6.90
CA LEU A 215 1.11 42.31 8.08
C LEU A 215 1.16 43.78 8.49
N ARG A 216 0.01 44.45 8.59
CA ARG A 216 -0.05 45.82 9.06
C ARG A 216 0.51 45.92 10.48
N ARG A 217 1.66 46.63 10.63
CA ARG A 217 2.38 46.74 11.90
C ARG A 217 2.65 45.40 12.59
N GLY A 218 2.82 44.35 11.81
CA GLY A 218 3.09 42.99 12.34
C GLY A 218 1.87 42.26 12.92
N ASN A 219 0.66 42.81 12.78
CA ASN A 219 -0.56 42.16 13.31
C ASN A 219 -1.06 41.06 12.38
N PRO A 220 -1.08 39.79 12.82
CA PRO A 220 -1.56 38.66 12.02
C PRO A 220 -3.04 38.74 11.62
N GLU A 221 -3.85 39.46 12.41
CA GLU A 221 -5.29 39.68 12.12
C GLU A 221 -5.55 40.76 11.06
N SER A 222 -4.49 41.43 10.62
CA SER A 222 -4.59 42.49 9.61
C SER A 222 -3.66 42.23 8.43
N PRO A 223 -3.86 41.14 7.68
CA PRO A 223 -3.06 40.85 6.51
C PRO A 223 -3.36 41.84 5.37
N GLN A 224 -2.30 42.25 4.67
CA GLN A 224 -2.35 43.13 3.49
C GLN A 224 -2.01 42.36 2.22
N ASP A 225 -1.27 42.97 1.31
CA ASP A 225 -0.93 42.38 0.02
C ASP A 225 -0.04 41.15 0.15
N GLU A 226 -0.19 40.23 -0.77
CA GLU A 226 0.66 39.04 -0.89
C GLU A 226 2.04 39.44 -1.40
N VAL A 227 3.08 38.87 -0.81
CA VAL A 227 4.48 39.11 -1.21
C VAL A 227 4.99 37.98 -2.09
N THR A 228 5.77 38.34 -3.09
CA THR A 228 6.51 37.40 -3.92
C THR A 228 7.82 37.00 -3.27
N PRO A 229 8.39 35.82 -3.61
CA PRO A 229 9.71 35.42 -3.17
C PRO A 229 10.75 36.50 -3.54
N GLY A 230 11.59 36.88 -2.58
CA GLY A 230 12.61 37.92 -2.79
C GLY A 230 13.82 37.73 -1.90
N THR A 231 14.86 38.52 -2.16
CA THR A 231 16.09 38.56 -1.36
C THR A 231 16.30 39.94 -0.76
N ILE A 232 17.38 40.10 0.02
CA ILE A 232 17.76 41.36 0.63
C ILE A 232 18.22 42.34 -0.45
N GLY A 233 17.48 43.41 -0.67
CA GLY A 233 17.70 44.37 -1.76
C GLY A 233 19.02 45.19 -1.70
N TRP A 234 19.79 45.07 -0.64
CA TRP A 234 21.11 45.74 -0.51
C TRP A 234 22.21 44.96 -1.25
N VAL A 235 22.00 43.67 -1.50
CA VAL A 235 22.96 42.82 -2.22
C VAL A 235 22.68 42.97 -3.72
N ASN A 236 23.09 44.10 -4.26
CA ASN A 236 22.83 44.50 -5.67
C ASN A 236 23.68 43.73 -6.69
N VAL A 237 24.61 42.88 -6.24
CA VAL A 237 25.57 42.19 -7.14
C VAL A 237 24.89 41.04 -7.88
N LEU A 238 23.88 40.43 -7.28
CA LEU A 238 23.14 39.31 -7.83
C LEU A 238 21.65 39.52 -7.67
N SER A 239 20.90 39.56 -8.76
CA SER A 239 19.45 39.46 -8.73
C SER A 239 19.05 38.00 -8.89
N PRO A 240 18.69 37.32 -7.83
CA PRO A 240 18.27 35.93 -7.95
C PRO A 240 16.88 35.87 -8.58
N ASP A 241 16.73 35.02 -9.57
CA ASP A 241 15.41 34.58 -9.98
C ASP A 241 14.92 33.53 -8.99
N LEU A 242 14.20 33.95 -7.98
CA LEU A 242 13.56 33.05 -7.01
C LEU A 242 12.18 32.58 -7.47
N GLY A 243 11.82 32.90 -8.71
CA GLY A 243 10.54 32.54 -9.28
C GLY A 243 9.38 33.39 -8.75
N THR A 244 8.20 32.85 -8.87
CA THR A 244 6.92 33.46 -8.44
C THR A 244 6.26 32.64 -7.35
N ASN A 245 5.12 33.08 -6.85
CA ASN A 245 4.31 32.31 -5.88
C ASN A 245 3.81 30.96 -6.45
N LYS A 246 3.88 30.74 -7.76
CA LYS A 246 3.54 29.50 -8.45
C LYS A 246 4.74 28.58 -8.71
N THR A 247 5.95 29.03 -8.44
CA THR A 247 7.16 28.24 -8.61
C THR A 247 7.25 27.20 -7.48
N PRO A 248 7.47 25.90 -7.79
CA PRO A 248 7.58 24.85 -6.79
C PRO A 248 8.61 25.20 -5.70
N GLU A 249 8.30 24.86 -4.44
CA GLU A 249 9.14 25.19 -3.29
C GLU A 249 10.57 24.65 -3.43
N ALA A 250 10.74 23.45 -3.95
CA ALA A 250 12.04 22.83 -4.16
C ALA A 250 12.93 23.66 -5.13
N GLU A 251 12.33 24.24 -6.17
CA GLU A 251 13.03 25.07 -7.13
C GLU A 251 13.44 26.42 -6.51
N ARG A 252 12.55 27.03 -5.72
CA ARG A 252 12.84 28.28 -5.01
C ARG A 252 13.96 28.11 -3.99
N ARG A 253 13.95 27.02 -3.22
CA ARG A 253 15.04 26.69 -2.27
C ARG A 253 16.36 26.45 -2.97
N SER A 254 16.34 25.76 -4.11
CA SER A 254 17.55 25.57 -4.92
C SER A 254 18.09 26.88 -5.48
N ALA A 255 17.21 27.79 -5.93
CA ALA A 255 17.61 29.10 -6.39
C ALA A 255 18.21 29.96 -5.27
N LEU A 256 17.60 29.95 -4.09
CA LEU A 256 18.13 30.65 -2.92
C LEU A 256 19.48 30.08 -2.48
N ALA A 257 19.64 28.77 -2.43
CA ALA A 257 20.91 28.13 -2.09
C ALA A 257 22.02 28.52 -3.05
N ARG A 258 21.76 28.52 -4.35
CA ARG A 258 22.73 28.96 -5.38
C ARG A 258 23.12 30.43 -5.17
N TRP A 259 22.16 31.28 -4.86
CA TRP A 259 22.40 32.68 -4.61
C TRP A 259 23.28 32.92 -3.36
N ILE A 260 23.06 32.13 -2.28
CA ILE A 260 23.86 32.24 -1.04
C ILE A 260 25.33 31.84 -1.27
N ILE A 261 25.57 30.83 -2.09
CA ILE A 261 26.93 30.30 -2.33
C ILE A 261 27.62 30.94 -3.55
N ASP A 262 27.00 31.88 -4.22
CA ASP A 262 27.63 32.54 -5.38
C ASP A 262 28.83 33.36 -4.92
N PRO A 263 30.02 33.16 -5.51
CA PRO A 263 31.26 33.79 -5.06
C PRO A 263 31.42 35.25 -5.45
N LYS A 264 30.43 35.87 -6.09
CA LYS A 264 30.50 37.26 -6.58
C LYS A 264 30.05 38.29 -5.55
#